data_9c5b646b2d4a0bdd0652f6645bbcd4ca
#
_entry.id   9c5b646b2d4a0bdd0652f6645bbcd4ca
#
_cell.length_a   1.000
_cell.length_b   1.000
_cell.length_c   1.000
_cell.angle_alpha   90.00
_cell.angle_beta   90.00
_cell.angle_gamma   90.00
#
_symmetry.space_group_name_H-M   'P 1'
#
loop_
_entity.id
_entity.type
_entity.pdbx_description
1 polymer ?
#
loop_
_entity_poly.entity_id
_entity_poly.type
_entity_poly.pdbx_seq_one_letter_code
_entity_poly.pdbx_strand_id
1 'polypeptide(L)'
;MIISEKSRVHIKKYPYAEKLNLILHQIIKQEASCLDKGALMTSWECMDKKEFKIISDYAYNLIMSFETSLYCAPARCECRLILQQLWGQLYNKDHYQALHHHVPSHWSFVYFVNTPKGSSPLVFAQSGKKVKAESGKMVIFPGSIYHHVPKNKCEGRAVIAGNFYYNINDAF
;
A
#
# COMPACT_ATOMS: atom_id res chain seq x y z
N MET A 1 -27.01 -18.38 9.95
CA MET A 1 -25.71 -18.98 9.59
C MET A 1 -24.75 -17.82 9.36
N ILE A 2 -23.65 -17.72 10.11
CA ILE A 2 -22.62 -16.69 9.90
C ILE A 2 -21.52 -17.34 9.07
N ILE A 3 -21.31 -16.84 7.85
CA ILE A 3 -20.18 -17.26 7.00
C ILE A 3 -19.05 -16.27 7.25
N SER A 4 -17.93 -16.71 7.82
CA SER A 4 -16.74 -15.89 7.95
C SER A 4 -15.78 -16.20 6.81
N GLU A 5 -15.54 -15.22 5.94
CA GLU A 5 -14.52 -15.31 4.90
C GLU A 5 -13.17 -14.85 5.46
N LYS A 6 -12.11 -15.63 5.18
CA LYS A 6 -10.74 -15.28 5.55
C LYS A 6 -10.07 -14.55 4.41
N SER A 7 -9.91 -13.26 4.53
CA SER A 7 -9.08 -12.48 3.60
C SER A 7 -7.59 -12.75 3.83
N ARG A 8 -6.83 -12.91 2.75
CA ARG A 8 -5.38 -13.12 2.80
C ARG A 8 -4.65 -11.78 2.75
N VAL A 9 -3.65 -11.63 3.62
CA VAL A 9 -2.69 -10.53 3.60
C VAL A 9 -1.34 -11.13 3.22
N HIS A 10 -0.73 -10.60 2.16
CA HIS A 10 0.57 -11.05 1.68
C HIS A 10 1.67 -10.11 2.16
N ILE A 11 2.73 -10.67 2.74
CA ILE A 11 3.86 -9.90 3.27
C ILE A 11 5.14 -10.40 2.59
N LYS A 12 5.87 -9.48 1.97
CA LYS A 12 7.15 -9.76 1.31
C LYS A 12 8.16 -8.66 1.65
N LYS A 13 9.43 -8.95 1.49
CA LYS A 13 10.51 -7.96 1.62
C LYS A 13 11.07 -7.66 0.24
N TYR A 14 11.19 -6.38 -0.09
CA TYR A 14 11.82 -5.94 -1.34
C TYR A 14 13.35 -6.12 -1.22
N PRO A 15 13.98 -6.85 -2.14
CA PRO A 15 15.39 -7.25 -1.97
C PRO A 15 16.38 -6.09 -2.09
N TYR A 16 16.03 -5.03 -2.82
CA TYR A 16 16.93 -3.90 -3.12
C TYR A 16 16.54 -2.62 -2.33
N ALA A 17 16.03 -2.80 -1.12
CA ALA A 17 15.45 -1.72 -0.33
C ALA A 17 16.45 -0.64 0.09
N GLU A 18 17.68 -1.00 0.43
CA GLU A 18 18.61 -0.08 1.11
C GLU A 18 18.83 1.25 0.37
N LYS A 19 19.35 1.18 -0.85
CA LYS A 19 19.64 2.39 -1.65
C LYS A 19 18.37 3.10 -2.10
N LEU A 20 17.37 2.35 -2.55
CA LEU A 20 16.12 2.92 -3.05
C LEU A 20 15.37 3.65 -1.94
N ASN A 21 15.33 3.10 -0.73
CA ASN A 21 14.62 3.71 0.39
C ASN A 21 15.21 5.05 0.84
N LEU A 22 16.51 5.26 0.71
CA LEU A 22 17.11 6.57 0.98
C LEU A 22 16.55 7.66 0.05
N ILE A 23 16.47 7.33 -1.25
CA ILE A 23 15.94 8.24 -2.27
C ILE A 23 14.44 8.48 -2.03
N LEU A 24 13.65 7.41 -1.86
CA LEU A 24 12.22 7.49 -1.59
C LEU A 24 11.90 8.30 -0.35
N HIS A 25 12.65 8.10 0.74
CA HIS A 25 12.47 8.85 1.98
C HIS A 25 12.72 10.34 1.78
N GLN A 26 13.76 10.70 1.02
CA GLN A 26 14.07 12.09 0.69
C GLN A 26 12.95 12.74 -0.12
N ILE A 27 12.45 12.07 -1.17
CA ILE A 27 11.33 12.55 -1.97
C ILE A 27 10.08 12.77 -1.09
N ILE A 28 9.72 11.77 -0.29
CA ILE A 28 8.54 11.87 0.59
C ILE A 28 8.68 13.02 1.58
N LYS A 29 9.86 13.23 2.18
CA LYS A 29 10.10 14.35 3.10
C LYS A 29 9.94 15.71 2.43
N GLN A 30 10.35 15.85 1.18
CA GLN A 30 10.28 17.11 0.44
C GLN A 30 8.88 17.42 -0.05
N GLU A 31 8.10 16.41 -0.42
CA GLU A 31 6.84 16.59 -1.13
C GLU A 31 5.59 16.34 -0.28
N ALA A 32 5.71 15.64 0.85
CA ALA A 32 4.57 15.41 1.74
C ALA A 32 4.22 16.69 2.52
N SER A 33 3.22 17.40 2.02
CA SER A 33 2.79 18.71 2.56
C SER A 33 1.30 18.76 2.93
N CYS A 34 0.47 17.90 2.33
CA CYS A 34 -0.96 17.86 2.60
C CYS A 34 -1.26 16.93 3.78
N LEU A 35 -1.96 17.43 4.79
CA LEU A 35 -2.42 16.60 5.92
C LEU A 35 -3.68 15.82 5.50
N ASP A 36 -3.55 14.49 5.36
CA ASP A 36 -4.68 13.59 5.10
C ASP A 36 -4.85 12.59 6.24
N LYS A 37 -6.04 12.57 6.84
CA LYS A 37 -6.44 11.63 7.90
C LYS A 37 -5.42 11.45 9.03
N GLY A 38 -4.65 12.51 9.30
CA GLY A 38 -3.69 12.56 10.40
C GLY A 38 -2.23 12.30 10.04
N ALA A 39 -1.88 12.11 8.76
CA ALA A 39 -0.51 12.02 8.26
C ALA A 39 -0.27 13.00 7.12
N LEU A 40 0.99 13.40 6.89
CA LEU A 40 1.35 14.19 5.70
C LEU A 40 1.40 13.27 4.47
N MET A 41 0.84 13.73 3.36
CA MET A 41 0.77 12.99 2.11
C MET A 41 1.40 13.80 0.97
N THR A 42 2.06 13.11 0.04
CA THR A 42 2.47 13.70 -1.24
C THR A 42 1.27 13.89 -2.15
N SER A 43 1.42 14.68 -3.21
CA SER A 43 0.43 14.71 -4.29
C SER A 43 0.41 13.38 -5.07
N TRP A 44 -0.65 13.19 -5.87
CA TRP A 44 -0.79 12.05 -6.78
C TRP A 44 0.20 12.10 -7.97
N GLU A 45 0.82 13.28 -8.23
CA GLU A 45 1.84 13.47 -9.26
C GLU A 45 3.11 12.64 -9.02
N CYS A 46 3.30 12.15 -7.79
CA CYS A 46 4.37 11.20 -7.48
C CYS A 46 4.24 9.86 -8.22
N MET A 47 3.09 9.56 -8.83
CA MET A 47 2.91 8.36 -9.67
C MET A 47 3.88 8.29 -10.85
N ASP A 48 4.27 9.45 -11.41
CA ASP A 48 5.16 9.53 -12.57
C ASP A 48 6.65 9.41 -12.21
N LYS A 49 6.98 9.43 -10.91
CA LYS A 49 8.36 9.27 -10.47
C LYS A 49 8.82 7.82 -10.61
N LYS A 50 9.95 7.64 -11.31
CA LYS A 50 10.53 6.31 -11.57
C LYS A 50 10.79 5.49 -10.31
N GLU A 51 11.17 6.15 -9.21
CA GLU A 51 11.46 5.50 -7.92
C GLU A 51 10.18 4.92 -7.30
N PHE A 52 9.06 5.64 -7.39
CA PHE A 52 7.75 5.16 -6.95
C PHE A 52 7.24 4.04 -7.86
N LYS A 53 7.48 4.17 -9.17
CA LYS A 53 7.10 3.13 -10.15
C LYS A 53 7.78 1.80 -9.86
N ILE A 54 9.05 1.78 -9.46
CA ILE A 54 9.74 0.54 -9.08
C ILE A 54 8.98 -0.21 -7.97
N ILE A 55 8.45 0.52 -6.99
CA ILE A 55 7.70 -0.08 -5.88
C ILE A 55 6.32 -0.57 -6.33
N SER A 56 5.62 0.20 -7.16
CA SER A 56 4.32 -0.23 -7.69
C SER A 56 4.45 -1.41 -8.66
N ASP A 57 5.48 -1.46 -9.49
CA ASP A 57 5.75 -2.59 -10.37
C ASP A 57 6.08 -3.86 -9.55
N TYR A 58 6.82 -3.72 -8.46
CA TYR A 58 7.07 -4.84 -7.54
C TYR A 58 5.76 -5.33 -6.89
N ALA A 59 4.89 -4.43 -6.44
CA ALA A 59 3.58 -4.79 -5.90
C ALA A 59 2.71 -5.49 -6.95
N TYR A 60 2.67 -4.96 -8.19
CA TYR A 60 1.96 -5.55 -9.32
C TYR A 60 2.42 -6.99 -9.58
N ASN A 61 3.73 -7.21 -9.72
CA ASN A 61 4.28 -8.54 -9.97
C ASN A 61 3.97 -9.53 -8.85
N LEU A 62 3.98 -9.09 -7.60
CA LEU A 62 3.57 -9.92 -6.47
C LEU A 62 2.08 -10.28 -6.55
N ILE A 63 1.19 -9.31 -6.83
CA ILE A 63 -0.24 -9.58 -6.99
C ILE A 63 -0.46 -10.60 -8.09
N MET A 64 0.14 -10.41 -9.26
CA MET A 64 0.03 -11.33 -10.39
C MET A 64 0.55 -12.74 -10.07
N SER A 65 1.51 -12.87 -9.15
CA SER A 65 2.07 -14.17 -8.76
C SER A 65 1.14 -15.04 -7.89
N PHE A 66 0.19 -14.43 -7.19
CA PHE A 66 -0.74 -15.17 -6.31
C PHE A 66 -2.23 -15.00 -6.70
N GLU A 67 -2.52 -14.09 -7.62
CA GLU A 67 -3.88 -13.88 -8.13
C GLU A 67 -4.18 -14.87 -9.25
N THR A 68 -5.00 -15.85 -8.96
CA THR A 68 -5.37 -16.90 -9.91
C THR A 68 -6.71 -16.66 -10.59
N SER A 69 -7.53 -15.76 -10.05
CA SER A 69 -8.89 -15.49 -10.56
C SER A 69 -8.89 -14.89 -11.98
N LEU A 70 -7.82 -14.21 -12.37
CA LEU A 70 -7.67 -13.65 -13.71
C LEU A 70 -7.58 -14.69 -14.83
N TYR A 71 -7.19 -15.93 -14.50
CA TYR A 71 -7.07 -17.01 -15.48
C TYR A 71 -8.41 -17.74 -15.75
N CYS A 72 -9.44 -17.44 -14.99
CA CYS A 72 -10.75 -18.09 -15.10
C CYS A 72 -11.74 -17.30 -15.95
N ALA A 73 -11.34 -16.15 -16.53
CA ALA A 73 -12.22 -15.37 -17.38
C ALA A 73 -12.45 -16.12 -18.71
N PRO A 74 -13.70 -16.16 -19.23
CA PRO A 74 -13.97 -16.67 -20.56
C PRO A 74 -13.12 -15.91 -21.60
N ALA A 75 -12.75 -16.57 -22.67
CA ALA A 75 -11.82 -16.11 -23.71
C ALA A 75 -12.14 -14.75 -24.39
N ARG A 76 -13.12 -14.01 -23.92
CA ARG A 76 -13.57 -12.73 -24.47
C ARG A 76 -13.45 -11.54 -23.49
N CYS A 77 -12.91 -11.74 -22.28
CA CYS A 77 -12.77 -10.67 -21.31
C CYS A 77 -11.28 -10.44 -21.01
N GLU A 78 -10.74 -9.31 -21.43
CA GLU A 78 -9.40 -8.86 -21.03
C GLU A 78 -9.49 -8.13 -19.68
N CYS A 79 -9.25 -8.86 -18.60
CA CYS A 79 -9.15 -8.27 -17.28
C CYS A 79 -7.71 -7.81 -17.02
N ARG A 80 -7.51 -6.51 -16.87
CA ARG A 80 -6.18 -5.93 -16.58
C ARG A 80 -6.16 -5.31 -15.20
N LEU A 81 -5.15 -5.64 -14.43
CA LEU A 81 -4.88 -4.97 -13.16
C LEU A 81 -4.19 -3.63 -13.45
N ILE A 82 -4.82 -2.53 -13.05
CA ILE A 82 -4.34 -1.17 -13.29
C ILE A 82 -4.05 -0.49 -11.96
N LEU A 83 -2.87 0.14 -11.85
CA LEU A 83 -2.55 1.05 -10.76
C LEU A 83 -3.35 2.34 -10.96
N GLN A 84 -4.21 2.67 -10.00
CA GLN A 84 -5.01 3.89 -10.07
C GLN A 84 -4.48 5.00 -9.17
N GLN A 85 -3.90 4.62 -8.03
CA GLN A 85 -3.44 5.56 -7.01
C GLN A 85 -2.11 5.12 -6.44
N LEU A 86 -1.19 6.09 -6.28
CA LEU A 86 0.11 5.87 -5.68
C LEU A 86 0.57 7.15 -4.97
N TRP A 87 0.93 7.06 -3.70
CA TRP A 87 1.37 8.21 -2.92
C TRP A 87 2.35 7.83 -1.82
N GLY A 88 3.10 8.80 -1.35
CA GLY A 88 3.93 8.70 -0.16
C GLY A 88 3.22 9.28 1.06
N GLN A 89 3.46 8.73 2.23
CA GLN A 89 3.01 9.29 3.51
C GLN A 89 4.17 9.44 4.47
N LEU A 90 4.21 10.59 5.16
CA LEU A 90 5.15 10.91 6.21
C LEU A 90 4.42 11.03 7.55
N TYR A 91 4.87 10.26 8.53
CA TYR A 91 4.34 10.28 9.89
C TYR A 91 5.40 10.82 10.83
N ASN A 92 5.11 11.94 11.43
CA ASN A 92 5.85 12.45 12.57
C ASN A 92 5.22 11.97 13.89
N LYS A 93 5.78 12.37 15.02
CA LYS A 93 5.24 12.03 16.33
C LYS A 93 3.77 12.46 16.42
N ASP A 94 2.94 11.62 17.01
CA ASP A 94 1.48 11.77 17.18
C ASP A 94 0.66 11.74 15.88
N HIS A 95 1.29 11.71 14.70
CA HIS A 95 0.58 11.45 13.45
C HIS A 95 0.02 10.02 13.45
N TYR A 96 -1.12 9.83 12.81
CA TYR A 96 -1.82 8.56 12.71
C TYR A 96 -2.49 8.44 11.33
N GLN A 97 -3.07 7.30 11.04
CA GLN A 97 -4.00 7.14 9.94
C GLN A 97 -5.32 6.62 10.49
N ALA A 98 -6.39 7.38 10.28
CA ALA A 98 -7.73 6.99 10.73
C ALA A 98 -8.17 5.66 10.11
N LEU A 99 -9.12 5.00 10.75
CA LEU A 99 -9.73 3.78 10.24
C LEU A 99 -10.38 4.02 8.89
N HIS A 100 -10.00 3.24 7.88
CA HIS A 100 -10.49 3.36 6.50
C HIS A 100 -10.31 2.05 5.72
N HIS A 101 -10.85 2.03 4.50
CA HIS A 101 -10.67 1.02 3.48
C HIS A 101 -10.51 1.71 2.10
N HIS A 102 -10.27 0.94 1.06
CA HIS A 102 -10.03 1.44 -0.30
C HIS A 102 -11.03 0.94 -1.35
N VAL A 103 -12.25 0.56 -0.94
CA VAL A 103 -13.30 0.20 -1.91
C VAL A 103 -13.57 1.41 -2.83
N PRO A 104 -13.63 1.21 -4.17
CA PRO A 104 -13.76 -0.04 -4.92
C PRO A 104 -12.45 -0.71 -5.37
N SER A 105 -11.28 -0.32 -4.85
CA SER A 105 -10.02 -0.99 -5.20
C SER A 105 -10.06 -2.48 -4.87
N HIS A 106 -9.50 -3.31 -5.73
CA HIS A 106 -9.40 -4.75 -5.51
C HIS A 106 -8.23 -5.11 -4.61
N TRP A 107 -7.07 -4.50 -4.88
CA TRP A 107 -5.86 -4.67 -4.10
C TRP A 107 -5.30 -3.34 -3.64
N SER A 108 -4.83 -3.31 -2.42
CA SER A 108 -4.07 -2.20 -1.84
C SER A 108 -2.74 -2.70 -1.34
N PHE A 109 -1.75 -1.83 -1.33
CA PHE A 109 -0.47 -2.15 -0.72
C PHE A 109 0.07 -1.01 0.12
N VAL A 110 0.91 -1.37 1.09
CA VAL A 110 1.73 -0.46 1.88
C VAL A 110 3.16 -0.97 1.84
N TYR A 111 4.09 -0.12 1.41
CA TYR A 111 5.52 -0.38 1.43
C TYR A 111 6.21 0.51 2.46
N PHE A 112 6.92 -0.07 3.41
CA PHE A 112 7.61 0.66 4.45
C PHE A 112 8.97 1.15 3.95
N VAL A 113 9.09 2.47 3.76
CA VAL A 113 10.32 3.12 3.27
C VAL A 113 11.28 3.38 4.42
N ASN A 114 10.82 4.10 5.45
CA ASN A 114 11.63 4.44 6.61
C ASN A 114 10.86 4.13 7.89
N THR A 115 11.51 3.42 8.81
CA THR A 115 10.88 2.92 10.03
C THR A 115 11.78 3.11 11.26
N PRO A 116 11.98 4.35 11.74
CA PRO A 116 12.74 4.60 12.96
C PRO A 116 12.15 3.86 14.16
N LYS A 117 12.96 3.70 15.23
CA LYS A 117 12.46 3.11 16.48
C LYS A 117 11.27 3.91 17.00
N GLY A 118 10.16 3.22 17.28
CA GLY A 118 8.90 3.86 17.66
C GLY A 118 7.88 3.97 16.52
N SER A 119 8.21 3.52 15.30
CA SER A 119 7.27 3.48 14.18
C SER A 119 6.07 2.60 14.47
N SER A 120 4.87 3.17 14.29
CA SER A 120 3.62 2.45 14.50
C SER A 120 3.35 1.38 13.44
N PRO A 121 2.74 0.24 13.83
CA PRO A 121 2.38 -0.83 12.91
C PRO A 121 1.20 -0.45 12.01
N LEU A 122 1.02 -1.21 10.93
CA LEU A 122 -0.26 -1.29 10.21
C LEU A 122 -1.18 -2.27 10.95
N VAL A 123 -2.40 -1.85 11.27
CA VAL A 123 -3.37 -2.63 12.06
C VAL A 123 -4.59 -2.94 11.22
N PHE A 124 -4.96 -4.21 11.10
CA PHE A 124 -6.19 -4.67 10.45
C PHE A 124 -7.31 -4.77 11.48
N ALA A 125 -8.31 -3.89 11.36
CA ALA A 125 -9.30 -3.65 12.41
C ALA A 125 -10.13 -4.87 12.79
N GLN A 126 -10.64 -5.62 11.81
CA GLN A 126 -11.52 -6.77 12.07
C GLN A 126 -10.82 -7.92 12.82
N SER A 127 -9.54 -8.15 12.51
CA SER A 127 -8.77 -9.24 13.11
C SER A 127 -7.92 -8.80 14.31
N GLY A 128 -7.73 -7.49 14.50
CA GLY A 128 -6.78 -6.94 15.46
C GLY A 128 -5.31 -7.22 15.14
N LYS A 129 -5.03 -7.90 14.01
CA LYS A 129 -3.66 -8.25 13.63
C LYS A 129 -2.84 -7.01 13.28
N LYS A 130 -1.58 -7.01 13.72
CA LYS A 130 -0.64 -5.91 13.54
C LYS A 130 0.53 -6.37 12.70
N VAL A 131 0.84 -5.62 11.64
CA VAL A 131 2.07 -5.81 10.88
C VAL A 131 3.09 -4.78 11.33
N LYS A 132 4.16 -5.26 11.96
CA LYS A 132 5.27 -4.41 12.43
C LYS A 132 5.87 -3.64 11.25
N ALA A 133 6.04 -2.33 11.44
CA ALA A 133 6.75 -1.47 10.51
C ALA A 133 8.23 -1.91 10.45
N GLU A 134 8.70 -2.22 9.24
CA GLU A 134 10.07 -2.66 8.96
C GLU A 134 10.44 -2.21 7.54
N SER A 135 11.52 -1.47 7.42
CA SER A 135 11.99 -0.92 6.15
C SER A 135 12.21 -2.02 5.11
N GLY A 136 11.72 -1.78 3.90
CA GLY A 136 11.73 -2.75 2.80
C GLY A 136 10.58 -3.75 2.80
N LYS A 137 9.72 -3.76 3.82
CA LYS A 137 8.57 -4.65 3.88
C LYS A 137 7.42 -4.12 3.02
N MET A 138 6.86 -5.00 2.20
CA MET A 138 5.64 -4.80 1.41
C MET A 138 4.51 -5.59 2.04
N VAL A 139 3.35 -4.96 2.23
CA VAL A 139 2.10 -5.58 2.69
C VAL A 139 1.05 -5.37 1.63
N ILE A 140 0.49 -6.46 1.09
CA ILE A 140 -0.56 -6.43 0.06
C ILE A 140 -1.82 -7.07 0.64
N PHE A 141 -2.96 -6.43 0.47
CA PHE A 141 -4.23 -6.86 1.03
C PHE A 141 -5.41 -6.40 0.17
N PRO A 142 -6.56 -7.08 0.22
CA PRO A 142 -7.78 -6.64 -0.47
C PRO A 142 -8.19 -5.23 -0.05
N GLY A 143 -8.57 -4.40 -1.03
CA GLY A 143 -8.95 -3.00 -0.78
C GLY A 143 -10.14 -2.82 0.17
N SER A 144 -10.97 -3.86 0.35
CA SER A 144 -12.12 -3.86 1.27
C SER A 144 -11.75 -4.02 2.74
N ILE A 145 -10.49 -4.35 3.08
CA ILE A 145 -10.10 -4.58 4.47
C ILE A 145 -9.91 -3.26 5.21
N TYR A 146 -10.67 -3.09 6.30
CA TYR A 146 -10.51 -1.96 7.21
C TYR A 146 -9.18 -2.02 7.97
N HIS A 147 -8.43 -0.93 7.88
CA HIS A 147 -7.13 -0.81 8.54
C HIS A 147 -6.86 0.61 9.01
N HIS A 148 -5.89 0.74 9.89
CA HIS A 148 -5.47 2.02 10.44
C HIS A 148 -4.00 1.98 10.89
N VAL A 149 -3.43 3.16 11.20
CA VAL A 149 -2.12 3.29 11.84
C VAL A 149 -2.32 4.04 13.16
N PRO A 150 -2.00 3.46 14.31
CA PRO A 150 -2.05 4.15 15.60
C PRO A 150 -1.11 5.36 15.64
N LYS A 151 -1.30 6.26 16.61
CA LYS A 151 -0.39 7.40 16.81
C LYS A 151 1.07 6.98 16.79
N ASN A 152 1.83 7.59 15.92
CA ASN A 152 3.25 7.33 15.74
C ASN A 152 4.06 7.89 16.91
N LYS A 153 5.14 7.21 17.30
CA LYS A 153 5.96 7.59 18.47
C LYS A 153 7.33 8.13 18.10
N CYS A 154 7.57 8.38 16.82
CA CYS A 154 8.84 8.86 16.29
C CYS A 154 8.64 9.85 15.15
N GLU A 155 9.70 10.53 14.79
CA GLU A 155 9.73 11.38 13.59
C GLU A 155 10.13 10.57 12.35
N GLY A 156 9.58 10.95 11.19
CA GLY A 156 10.08 10.52 9.89
C GLY A 156 9.75 9.09 9.49
N ARG A 157 8.73 8.42 10.09
CA ARG A 157 8.20 7.16 9.54
C ARG A 157 7.61 7.45 8.17
N ALA A 158 8.07 6.74 7.12
CA ALA A 158 7.61 6.96 5.77
C ALA A 158 7.17 5.65 5.10
N VAL A 159 6.09 5.75 4.33
CA VAL A 159 5.56 4.64 3.53
C VAL A 159 5.18 5.11 2.14
N ILE A 160 5.12 4.17 1.18
CA ILE A 160 4.40 4.32 -0.08
C ILE A 160 3.18 3.44 -0.01
N ALA A 161 2.03 3.98 -0.40
CA ALA A 161 0.79 3.24 -0.53
C ALA A 161 0.23 3.38 -1.95
N GLY A 162 -0.51 2.38 -2.38
CA GLY A 162 -1.16 2.42 -3.69
C GLY A 162 -2.30 1.43 -3.81
N ASN A 163 -3.13 1.67 -4.82
CA ASN A 163 -4.35 0.93 -5.06
C ASN A 163 -4.43 0.44 -6.50
N PHE A 164 -4.85 -0.80 -6.67
CA PHE A 164 -5.05 -1.45 -7.96
C PHE A 164 -6.52 -1.82 -8.18
N TYR A 165 -6.95 -1.67 -9.43
CA TYR A 165 -8.27 -2.05 -9.92
C TYR A 165 -8.16 -3.05 -11.05
N TYR A 166 -9.18 -3.88 -11.21
CA TYR A 166 -9.38 -4.59 -12.45
C TYR A 166 -10.16 -3.72 -13.43
N ASN A 167 -9.55 -3.45 -14.57
CA ASN A 167 -10.27 -2.90 -15.71
C ASN A 167 -10.74 -4.09 -16.56
N ILE A 168 -12.04 -4.20 -16.69
CA ILE A 168 -12.69 -5.21 -17.52
C ILE A 168 -13.04 -4.48 -18.81
N ASN A 169 -12.25 -4.68 -19.85
CA ASN A 169 -12.64 -4.25 -21.19
C ASN A 169 -13.56 -5.33 -21.74
N ASP A 170 -14.84 -5.04 -21.81
CA ASP A 170 -15.77 -5.83 -22.61
C ASP A 170 -15.34 -5.69 -24.07
N ALA A 171 -14.75 -6.74 -24.63
CA ALA A 171 -14.55 -6.86 -26.06
C ALA A 171 -15.93 -7.15 -26.69
N PHE A 172 -16.65 -6.08 -27.05
CA PHE A 172 -17.79 -6.17 -27.94
C PHE A 172 -17.34 -6.11 -29.38
#